data_f991c13744bbc0d54d7eeeccec38d167
#
_entry.id   f991c13744bbc0d54d7eeeccec38d167
#
_cell.length_a   1.000
_cell.length_b   1.000
_cell.length_c   1.000
_cell.angle_alpha   90.00
_cell.angle_beta   90.00
_cell.angle_gamma   90.00
#
_symmetry.space_group_name_H-M   'P 1'
#
loop_
_entity.id
_entity.type
_entity.pdbx_description
1 polymer ?
#
loop_
_entity_poly.entity_id
_entity_poly.type
_entity_poly.pdbx_seq_one_letter_code
_entity_poly.pdbx_strand_id
1 'polypeptide(L)'
;EILIGLVGSEMCIRDRDDVANYIPARLTAFLMVLVSGRLSLFAFVGRYGSQHASPNSGYPEAALAGILDCRFGGPHNYFGEEVWKPYIGSNERPLKTEDMRVAVRINRRVEWWMVVAVIVTSTLASFCF
;
A
#
# COMPACT_ATOMS: atom_id res chain seq x y z
N GLU A 1 -30.28 10.79 18.37
CA GLU A 1 -29.55 11.98 17.79
C GLU A 1 -28.02 11.90 17.97
N ILE A 2 -27.50 11.41 19.10
CA ILE A 2 -26.05 11.32 19.36
C ILE A 2 -25.37 10.32 18.41
N LEU A 3 -26.01 9.21 18.05
CA LEU A 3 -25.47 8.19 17.14
C LEU A 3 -25.32 8.70 15.69
N ILE A 4 -26.20 9.57 15.22
CA ILE A 4 -26.13 10.15 13.86
C ILE A 4 -24.96 11.14 13.75
N GLY A 5 -24.66 11.89 14.81
CA GLY A 5 -23.50 12.78 14.86
C GLY A 5 -22.16 12.05 14.84
N LEU A 6 -22.07 10.90 15.52
CA LEU A 6 -20.86 10.05 15.53
C LEU A 6 -20.59 9.42 14.14
N VAL A 7 -21.61 8.89 13.48
CA VAL A 7 -21.48 8.32 12.13
C VAL A 7 -21.04 9.37 11.11
N GLY A 8 -21.57 10.59 11.19
CA GLY A 8 -21.14 11.69 10.31
C GLY A 8 -19.68 12.12 10.54
N SER A 9 -19.20 12.12 11.78
CA SER A 9 -17.81 12.47 12.09
C SER A 9 -16.82 11.39 11.64
N GLU A 10 -17.17 10.11 11.75
CA GLU A 10 -16.35 9.00 11.30
C GLU A 10 -16.20 9.01 9.76
N MET A 11 -17.26 9.31 9.02
CA MET A 11 -17.18 9.46 7.56
C MET A 11 -16.25 10.61 7.16
N CYS A 12 -16.35 11.76 7.82
CA CYS A 12 -15.47 12.90 7.53
C CYS A 12 -14.00 12.62 7.87
N ILE A 13 -13.72 11.85 8.92
CA ILE A 13 -12.36 11.46 9.30
C ILE A 13 -11.80 10.52 8.22
N ARG A 14 -12.57 9.54 7.80
CA ARG A 14 -12.18 8.60 6.74
C ARG A 14 -11.89 9.29 5.42
N ASP A 15 -12.74 10.22 5.00
CA ASP A 15 -12.54 10.97 3.74
C ASP A 15 -11.26 11.80 3.78
N ARG A 16 -10.97 12.44 4.92
CA ARG A 16 -9.71 13.20 5.11
C ARG A 16 -8.49 12.28 5.09
N ASP A 17 -8.57 11.12 5.73
CA ASP A 17 -7.52 10.11 5.72
C ASP A 17 -7.26 9.59 4.31
N ASP A 18 -8.31 9.32 3.54
CA ASP A 18 -8.21 8.88 2.16
C ASP A 18 -7.54 9.93 1.25
N VAL A 19 -7.85 11.21 1.45
CA VAL A 19 -7.19 12.31 0.73
C VAL A 19 -5.72 12.47 1.14
N ALA A 20 -5.43 12.44 2.45
CA ALA A 20 -4.08 12.59 2.97
C ALA A 20 -3.15 11.44 2.52
N ASN A 21 -3.67 10.22 2.47
CA ASN A 21 -2.92 9.03 2.09
C ASN A 21 -2.84 8.79 0.58
N TYR A 22 -3.51 9.60 -0.24
CA TYR A 22 -3.55 9.40 -1.69
C TYR A 22 -2.16 9.43 -2.33
N ILE A 23 -1.39 10.47 -2.07
CA ILE A 23 -0.01 10.62 -2.59
C ILE A 23 0.96 9.64 -1.93
N PRO A 24 1.01 9.54 -0.58
CA PRO A 24 1.89 8.60 0.10
C PRO A 24 1.73 7.14 -0.36
N ALA A 25 0.51 6.66 -0.53
CA ALA A 25 0.27 5.28 -0.95
C ALA A 25 0.84 4.98 -2.36
N ARG A 26 0.64 5.90 -3.30
CA ARG A 26 1.14 5.75 -4.67
C ARG A 26 2.66 5.89 -4.73
N LEU A 27 3.21 6.83 -3.97
CA LEU A 27 4.66 6.99 -3.85
C LEU A 27 5.31 5.74 -3.25
N THR A 28 4.71 5.17 -2.21
CA THR A 28 5.19 3.91 -1.60
C THR A 28 5.20 2.78 -2.62
N ALA A 29 4.10 2.56 -3.34
CA ALA A 29 4.02 1.52 -4.37
C ALA A 29 5.05 1.75 -5.49
N PHE A 30 5.21 2.99 -5.93
CA PHE A 30 6.22 3.39 -6.92
C PHE A 30 7.63 3.04 -6.46
N LEU A 31 8.00 3.42 -5.23
CA LEU A 31 9.31 3.12 -4.66
C LEU A 31 9.52 1.62 -4.46
N MET A 32 8.51 0.86 -4.05
CA MET A 32 8.57 -0.59 -3.93
C MET A 32 8.91 -1.24 -5.27
N VAL A 33 8.27 -0.82 -6.36
CA VAL A 33 8.56 -1.30 -7.71
C VAL A 33 9.99 -0.94 -8.14
N LEU A 34 10.43 0.31 -7.93
CA LEU A 34 11.80 0.74 -8.25
C LEU A 34 12.85 -0.08 -7.50
N VAL A 35 12.69 -0.22 -6.19
CA VAL A 35 13.62 -0.93 -5.31
C VAL A 35 13.67 -2.43 -5.64
N SER A 36 12.59 -3.00 -6.15
CA SER A 36 12.55 -4.39 -6.62
C SER A 36 13.33 -4.62 -7.92
N GLY A 37 13.60 -3.56 -8.69
CA GLY A 37 14.20 -3.62 -10.02
C GLY A 37 13.29 -4.19 -11.13
N ARG A 38 12.01 -4.42 -10.85
CA ARG A 38 11.05 -5.05 -11.78
C ARG A 38 10.05 -4.01 -12.31
N LEU A 39 10.50 -3.15 -13.22
CA LEU A 39 9.70 -2.05 -13.75
C LEU A 39 8.40 -2.49 -14.44
N SER A 40 8.32 -3.73 -14.95
CA SER A 40 7.08 -4.31 -15.49
C SER A 40 5.93 -4.35 -14.49
N LEU A 41 6.23 -4.31 -13.19
CA LEU A 41 5.22 -4.29 -12.15
C LEU A 41 4.42 -2.98 -12.07
N PHE A 42 4.84 -1.90 -12.71
CA PHE A 42 4.02 -0.68 -12.79
C PHE A 42 2.66 -0.93 -13.45
N ALA A 43 2.65 -1.70 -14.54
CA ALA A 43 1.38 -2.08 -15.19
C ALA A 43 0.53 -2.98 -14.29
N PHE A 44 1.16 -3.88 -13.54
CA PHE A 44 0.51 -4.75 -12.58
C PHE A 44 -0.13 -3.95 -11.43
N VAL A 45 0.61 -3.01 -10.84
CA VAL A 45 0.12 -2.11 -9.78
C VAL A 45 -1.03 -1.25 -10.28
N GLY A 46 -0.95 -0.72 -11.50
CA GLY A 46 -2.04 0.04 -12.12
C GLY A 46 -3.32 -0.79 -12.29
N ARG A 47 -3.18 -2.08 -12.60
CA ARG A 47 -4.31 -3.00 -12.78
C ARG A 47 -4.97 -3.41 -11.47
N TYR A 48 -4.20 -3.73 -10.44
CA TYR A 48 -4.70 -4.33 -9.19
C TYR A 48 -4.85 -3.33 -8.05
N GLY A 49 -4.14 -2.21 -8.07
CA GLY A 49 -4.11 -1.25 -6.97
C GLY A 49 -5.46 -0.58 -6.66
N SER A 50 -6.34 -0.49 -7.65
CA SER A 50 -7.69 0.07 -7.48
C SER A 50 -8.74 -0.96 -7.06
N GLN A 51 -8.38 -2.24 -6.92
CA GLN A 51 -9.34 -3.31 -6.60
C GLN A 51 -9.59 -3.47 -5.10
N HIS A 52 -8.79 -2.84 -4.24
CA HIS A 52 -8.98 -2.86 -2.81
C HIS A 52 -10.14 -1.95 -2.38
N ALA A 53 -10.83 -2.31 -1.27
CA ALA A 53 -11.92 -1.52 -0.70
C ALA A 53 -11.48 -0.12 -0.25
N SER A 54 -10.22 0.05 0.19
CA SER A 54 -9.61 1.36 0.43
C SER A 54 -8.96 1.88 -0.86
N PRO A 55 -9.17 3.15 -1.23
CA PRO A 55 -8.61 3.73 -2.45
C PRO A 55 -7.08 3.86 -2.42
N ASN A 56 -6.47 3.68 -1.26
CA ASN A 56 -5.03 3.87 -1.03
C ASN A 56 -4.28 2.56 -0.76
N SER A 57 -4.80 1.71 0.11
CA SER A 57 -4.11 0.49 0.58
C SER A 57 -3.80 -0.50 -0.55
N GLY A 58 -4.62 -0.54 -1.60
CA GLY A 58 -4.45 -1.47 -2.71
C GLY A 58 -3.17 -1.27 -3.52
N TYR A 59 -2.62 -0.06 -3.59
CA TYR A 59 -1.41 0.20 -4.38
C TYR A 59 -0.15 -0.44 -3.80
N PRO A 60 0.21 -0.23 -2.52
CA PRO A 60 1.33 -0.93 -1.90
C PRO A 60 1.12 -2.45 -1.83
N GLU A 61 -0.13 -2.88 -1.59
CA GLU A 61 -0.48 -4.29 -1.57
C GLU A 61 -0.29 -4.96 -2.93
N ALA A 62 -0.72 -4.30 -4.02
CA ALA A 62 -0.50 -4.77 -5.38
C ALA A 62 0.99 -4.80 -5.75
N ALA A 63 1.76 -3.80 -5.33
CA ALA A 63 3.20 -3.79 -5.53
C ALA A 63 3.86 -4.99 -4.84
N LEU A 64 3.50 -5.27 -3.59
CA LEU A 64 4.02 -6.41 -2.84
C LEU A 64 3.58 -7.74 -3.45
N ALA A 65 2.31 -7.88 -3.84
CA ALA A 65 1.78 -9.07 -4.51
C ALA A 65 2.57 -9.39 -5.80
N GLY A 66 2.85 -8.37 -6.61
CA GLY A 66 3.65 -8.50 -7.81
C GLY A 66 5.12 -8.85 -7.55
N ILE A 67 5.74 -8.26 -6.52
CA ILE A 67 7.12 -8.54 -6.13
C ILE A 67 7.27 -9.98 -5.64
N LEU A 68 6.32 -10.44 -4.83
CA LEU A 68 6.32 -11.79 -4.27
C LEU A 68 5.78 -12.85 -5.25
N ASP A 69 5.20 -12.42 -6.36
CA ASP A 69 4.50 -13.27 -7.30
C ASP A 69 3.45 -14.15 -6.59
N CYS A 70 2.52 -13.49 -5.89
CA CYS A 70 1.44 -14.13 -5.16
C CYS A 70 0.15 -13.32 -5.28
N ARG A 71 -0.90 -13.81 -4.63
CA ARG A 71 -2.21 -13.18 -4.57
C ARG A 71 -2.61 -12.96 -3.11
N PHE A 72 -3.10 -11.76 -2.79
CA PHE A 72 -3.72 -11.41 -1.51
C PHE A 72 -5.23 -11.34 -1.65
N GLY A 73 -5.96 -11.33 -0.52
CA GLY A 73 -7.41 -11.26 -0.50
C GLY A 73 -8.09 -12.63 -0.38
N GLY A 74 -9.36 -12.69 -0.77
CA GLY A 74 -10.21 -13.86 -0.63
C GLY A 74 -11.01 -13.88 0.67
N PRO A 75 -11.58 -15.04 1.05
CA PRO A 75 -12.37 -15.17 2.26
C PRO A 75 -11.52 -15.07 3.51
N HIS A 76 -11.93 -14.23 4.44
CA HIS A 76 -11.32 -14.06 5.76
C HIS A 76 -12.38 -14.24 6.84
N ASN A 77 -12.06 -14.97 7.91
CA ASN A 77 -12.94 -15.10 9.06
C ASN A 77 -12.61 -14.03 10.10
N TYR A 78 -13.55 -13.12 10.34
CA TYR A 78 -13.47 -12.10 11.38
C TYR A 78 -14.54 -12.41 12.44
N PHE A 79 -14.11 -12.85 13.63
CA PHE A 79 -15.00 -13.13 14.76
C PHE A 79 -16.16 -14.09 14.45
N GLY A 80 -15.95 -15.04 13.53
CA GLY A 80 -16.96 -16.02 13.14
C GLY A 80 -17.79 -15.62 11.90
N GLU A 81 -17.59 -14.41 11.38
CA GLU A 81 -18.20 -13.97 10.12
C GLU A 81 -17.19 -14.07 8.97
N GLU A 82 -17.63 -14.65 7.86
CA GLU A 82 -16.81 -14.74 6.65
C GLU A 82 -16.93 -13.45 5.85
N VAL A 83 -15.83 -12.70 5.75
CA VAL A 83 -15.74 -11.47 4.98
C VAL A 83 -14.93 -11.72 3.72
N TRP A 84 -15.52 -11.49 2.58
CA TRP A 84 -14.86 -11.59 1.28
C TRP A 84 -14.10 -10.30 0.96
N LYS A 85 -12.82 -10.43 0.59
CA LYS A 85 -12.01 -9.33 0.05
C LYS A 85 -11.63 -9.61 -1.41
N PRO A 86 -11.66 -8.60 -2.30
CA PRO A 86 -11.21 -8.77 -3.67
C PRO A 86 -9.79 -9.30 -3.73
N TYR A 87 -9.52 -10.16 -4.71
CA TYR A 87 -8.17 -10.65 -4.92
C TYR A 87 -7.29 -9.60 -5.57
N ILE A 88 -6.09 -9.42 -5.02
CA ILE A 88 -5.03 -8.55 -5.53
C ILE A 88 -3.85 -9.41 -5.90
N GLY A 89 -3.58 -9.52 -7.19
CA GLY A 89 -2.55 -10.40 -7.73
C GLY A 89 -3.12 -11.53 -8.58
N SER A 90 -2.24 -12.25 -9.27
CA SER A 90 -2.61 -13.26 -10.25
C SER A 90 -2.26 -14.68 -9.86
N ASN A 91 -1.22 -14.89 -9.06
CA ASN A 91 -0.69 -16.22 -8.76
C ASN A 91 -1.19 -16.74 -7.42
N GLU A 92 -1.99 -17.81 -7.47
CA GLU A 92 -2.52 -18.50 -6.30
C GLU A 92 -1.50 -19.49 -5.76
N ARG A 93 -0.64 -19.02 -4.87
CA ARG A 93 0.28 -19.88 -4.16
C ARG A 93 0.29 -19.59 -2.66
N PRO A 94 0.59 -20.57 -1.81
CA PRO A 94 0.72 -20.32 -0.37
C PRO A 94 1.92 -19.40 -0.09
N LEU A 95 1.74 -18.51 0.87
CA LEU A 95 2.82 -17.66 1.37
C LEU A 95 3.80 -18.48 2.21
N LYS A 96 5.08 -18.17 2.07
CA LYS A 96 6.18 -18.82 2.78
C LYS A 96 6.87 -17.83 3.72
N THR A 97 7.61 -18.33 4.68
CA THR A 97 8.41 -17.49 5.60
C THR A 97 9.44 -16.64 4.86
N GLU A 98 9.95 -17.14 3.73
CA GLU A 98 10.87 -16.40 2.85
C GLU A 98 10.22 -15.15 2.26
N ASP A 99 8.93 -15.21 1.93
CA ASP A 99 8.18 -14.08 1.40
C ASP A 99 8.13 -12.92 2.42
N MET A 100 7.96 -13.25 3.69
CA MET A 100 8.01 -12.26 4.77
C MET A 100 9.39 -11.58 4.85
N ARG A 101 10.47 -12.34 4.70
CA ARG A 101 11.82 -11.78 4.68
C ARG A 101 12.04 -10.85 3.48
N VAL A 102 11.49 -11.21 2.31
CA VAL A 102 11.54 -10.37 1.11
C VAL A 102 10.73 -9.10 1.34
N ALA A 103 9.51 -9.19 1.86
CA ALA A 103 8.65 -8.05 2.16
C ALA A 103 9.33 -7.05 3.12
N VAL A 104 9.89 -7.54 4.22
CA VAL A 104 10.63 -6.71 5.19
C VAL A 104 11.84 -6.03 4.53
N ARG A 105 12.57 -6.75 3.69
CA ARG A 105 13.73 -6.19 2.98
C ARG A 105 13.34 -5.07 2.02
N ILE A 106 12.25 -5.25 1.27
CA ILE A 106 11.72 -4.23 0.36
C ILE A 106 11.27 -3.01 1.15
N ASN A 107 10.49 -3.17 2.22
CA ASN A 107 10.04 -2.07 3.06
C ASN A 107 11.21 -1.27 3.63
N ARG A 108 12.22 -1.94 4.20
CA ARG A 108 13.41 -1.24 4.72
C ARG A 108 14.16 -0.46 3.65
N ARG A 109 14.25 -0.97 2.42
CA ARG A 109 14.88 -0.22 1.34
C ARG A 109 14.07 1.01 0.95
N VAL A 110 12.73 0.90 0.93
CA VAL A 110 11.83 2.03 0.68
C VAL A 110 11.99 3.09 1.78
N GLU A 111 12.01 2.66 3.05
CA GLU A 111 12.25 3.57 4.19
C GLU A 111 13.56 4.35 4.04
N TRP A 112 14.65 3.68 3.70
CA TRP A 112 15.94 4.34 3.47
C TRP A 112 15.88 5.36 2.34
N TRP A 113 15.23 5.03 1.23
CA TRP A 113 15.06 5.97 0.12
C TRP A 113 14.22 7.18 0.51
N MET A 114 13.16 6.97 1.30
CA MET A 114 12.34 8.06 1.83
C MET A 114 13.15 8.98 2.76
N VAL A 115 13.93 8.42 3.67
CA VAL A 115 14.79 9.20 4.58
C VAL A 115 15.80 10.01 3.77
N VAL A 116 16.47 9.42 2.80
CA VAL A 116 17.41 10.13 1.92
C VAL A 116 16.72 11.27 1.16
N ALA A 117 15.53 11.02 0.60
CA ALA A 117 14.77 12.03 -0.11
C ALA A 117 14.41 13.22 0.79
N VAL A 118 13.98 12.96 2.01
CA VAL A 118 13.64 14.01 3.00
C VAL A 118 14.89 14.83 3.36
N ILE A 119 16.02 14.17 3.62
CA ILE A 119 17.27 14.88 3.94
C ILE A 119 17.71 15.77 2.77
N VAL A 120 17.70 15.23 1.55
CA VAL A 120 18.10 15.98 0.35
C VAL A 120 17.18 17.18 0.11
N THR A 121 15.87 17.00 0.19
CA THR A 121 14.92 18.10 -0.02
C THR A 121 15.04 19.17 1.07
N SER A 122 15.22 18.76 2.33
CA SER A 122 15.43 19.69 3.45
C SER A 122 16.74 20.51 3.30
N THR A 123 17.82 19.85 2.91
CA THR A 123 19.10 20.56 2.68
C THR A 123 19.00 21.51 1.50
N LEU A 124 18.40 21.10 0.38
CA LEU A 124 18.20 21.99 -0.76
C LEU A 124 17.33 23.19 -0.40
N ALA A 125 16.26 22.99 0.34
CA ALA A 125 15.41 24.10 0.80
C ALA A 125 16.20 25.09 1.68
N SER A 126 17.07 24.60 2.56
CA SER A 126 17.92 25.46 3.41
C SER A 126 19.00 26.24 2.63
N PHE A 127 19.35 25.81 1.42
CA PHE A 127 20.27 26.58 0.55
C PHE A 127 19.56 27.61 -0.34
N CYS A 128 18.24 27.45 -0.56
CA CYS A 128 17.46 28.34 -1.42
C CYS A 128 16.77 29.47 -0.64
N PHE A 129 16.70 29.38 0.67
CA PHE A 129 16.11 30.36 1.58
C PHE A 129 17.11 30.82 2.65
#